data_3e2cc860c04565878d120c8764d9617a
#
_entry.id   3e2cc860c04565878d120c8764d9617a
#
_cell.length_a   1.000
_cell.length_b   1.000
_cell.length_c   1.000
_cell.angle_alpha   90.00
_cell.angle_beta   90.00
_cell.angle_gamma   90.00
#
_symmetry.space_group_name_H-M   'P 1'
#
loop_
_entity.id
_entity.type
_entity.pdbx_description
1 polymer ?
#
loop_
_entity_poly.entity_id
_entity_poly.type
_entity_poly.pdbx_seq_one_letter_code
_entity_poly.pdbx_strand_id
1 'polypeptide(L)'
;MSVLSSLRSRASRRRSHPVSTKALVIIAVVGCFMLLIGRGTAQIIGHYTCSSNQIVLNVAVSPDIAPAITTVADYFNRRQLKADGQCVSVSVNTESPALAAGQIDGQGLRPHPPIDAWIPDSSLWVDQARRYAPGAQIIQATGHNIALSPLVLVMPKAAASRTAAFGKTGWRLLLPPSVGGPHVPAGMRVDLPDPSQSAAGLATLIQVGRLLGQSTAARVRFTKFIYSSQVTTYFDDPVSLEYFARLAAPPLNSDPVTVTTEQAVLAYDRSHPKAPLTASYPSGRKTEFGSPELDYPYVVTTADSVRIDAAEMFGRVLTESYAQAVIRFHGFRSGQNVPDKFPASSGLAKQLLQVADPPTASEAPAALAVWNKLALSSRDLTIVDVSSQMLQPASPSDPTGPTFEDELTSTANLGLALFPDTANIGLWEFANNLNHGLPYKELVSVGPLPQNLGVITRRAQLQRINGTLKPTGGPQVALYGTILAAYKHMQKTYKPKFFNAVIVLASGIDNAPGDITAQELVKQLTRLNNSPNKVAVIIISFSPSADFPMLKKIALATGGQAYRITDPSRVAQVFYQALAHRLCGHSCVAP
;
A
#
# COMPACT_ATOMS: atom_id res chain seq x y z
N MET A 1 19.11 52.22 47.93
CA MET A 1 18.58 53.42 48.55
C MET A 1 17.10 53.16 48.82
N SER A 2 16.82 52.69 50.09
CA SER A 2 16.31 53.46 51.18
C SER A 2 14.94 54.06 50.85
N VAL A 3 13.83 53.51 51.43
CA VAL A 3 13.28 54.02 52.72
C VAL A 3 12.33 52.93 53.29
N LEU A 4 12.72 52.45 54.48
CA LEU A 4 11.90 51.84 55.51
C LEU A 4 11.31 52.97 56.39
N SER A 5 10.03 52.90 56.75
CA SER A 5 9.57 53.35 58.09
C SER A 5 8.09 52.95 58.29
N SER A 6 7.84 51.99 59.11
CA SER A 6 7.21 52.12 60.44
C SER A 6 5.71 52.44 60.41
N LEU A 7 4.88 51.48 60.82
CA LEU A 7 3.67 51.73 61.59
C LEU A 7 3.56 50.70 62.72
N ARG A 8 3.65 51.22 63.93
CA ARG A 8 3.56 50.53 65.23
C ARG A 8 2.12 50.08 65.51
N SER A 9 2.06 48.92 66.10
CA SER A 9 0.94 48.25 66.75
C SER A 9 0.04 49.16 67.64
N ARG A 10 -1.27 48.97 67.49
CA ARG A 10 -2.21 49.19 68.63
C ARG A 10 -2.94 47.86 68.88
N ALA A 11 -2.55 47.20 69.95
CA ALA A 11 -3.23 46.07 70.55
C ALA A 11 -4.50 46.60 71.25
N SER A 12 -5.66 46.24 70.70
CA SER A 12 -6.95 46.39 71.41
C SER A 12 -7.24 45.09 72.15
N ARG A 13 -7.18 45.10 73.47
CA ARG A 13 -7.68 44.03 74.36
C ARG A 13 -9.18 43.82 74.08
N ARG A 14 -9.57 42.74 73.36
CA ARG A 14 -10.93 42.22 73.38
C ARG A 14 -11.10 41.35 74.61
N ARG A 15 -12.03 41.73 75.53
CA ARG A 15 -12.50 40.93 76.63
C ARG A 15 -13.16 39.63 76.07
N SER A 16 -12.60 38.46 76.43
CA SER A 16 -13.18 37.19 76.21
C SER A 16 -14.40 37.00 77.12
N HIS A 17 -15.61 36.92 76.49
CA HIS A 17 -16.75 36.41 77.22
C HIS A 17 -16.68 34.87 77.20
N PRO A 18 -16.90 34.20 78.32
CA PRO A 18 -16.93 32.73 78.33
C PRO A 18 -18.11 32.22 77.54
N VAL A 19 -17.83 31.47 76.47
CA VAL A 19 -18.87 30.78 75.67
C VAL A 19 -19.51 29.75 76.58
N SER A 20 -20.85 29.87 76.75
CA SER A 20 -21.65 28.94 77.55
C SER A 20 -21.46 27.52 77.04
N THR A 21 -21.27 26.54 77.97
CA THR A 21 -21.13 25.11 77.62
C THR A 21 -22.29 24.60 76.75
N LYS A 22 -23.48 25.17 76.85
CA LYS A 22 -24.64 24.89 75.99
C LYS A 22 -24.42 25.33 74.52
N ALA A 23 -23.73 26.44 74.29
CA ALA A 23 -23.38 26.92 72.93
C ALA A 23 -22.34 26.01 72.25
N LEU A 24 -21.34 25.51 73.02
CA LEU A 24 -20.33 24.56 72.53
C LEU A 24 -20.96 23.21 72.14
N VAL A 25 -21.90 22.71 72.94
CA VAL A 25 -22.62 21.48 72.64
C VAL A 25 -23.49 21.61 71.38
N ILE A 26 -24.19 22.75 71.21
CA ILE A 26 -25.00 23.01 70.01
C ILE A 26 -24.10 23.10 68.78
N ILE A 27 -22.94 23.76 68.83
CA ILE A 27 -22.01 23.86 67.70
C ILE A 27 -21.44 22.48 67.39
N ALA A 28 -21.12 21.65 68.38
CA ALA A 28 -20.62 20.26 68.17
C ALA A 28 -21.71 19.36 67.55
N VAL A 29 -22.98 19.46 68.00
CA VAL A 29 -24.09 18.67 67.44
C VAL A 29 -24.44 19.10 66.04
N VAL A 30 -24.45 20.42 65.74
CA VAL A 30 -24.64 20.93 64.37
C VAL A 30 -23.49 20.56 63.46
N GLY A 31 -22.24 20.62 63.94
CA GLY A 31 -21.08 20.18 63.20
C GLY A 31 -21.09 18.67 62.88
N CYS A 32 -21.47 17.83 63.87
CA CYS A 32 -21.62 16.38 63.63
C CYS A 32 -22.78 16.10 62.65
N PHE A 33 -23.92 16.85 62.73
CA PHE A 33 -25.04 16.66 61.81
C PHE A 33 -24.70 17.11 60.38
N MET A 34 -23.95 18.21 60.22
CA MET A 34 -23.42 18.67 58.94
C MET A 34 -22.39 17.68 58.36
N LEU A 35 -21.52 17.08 59.20
CA LEU A 35 -20.59 16.03 58.77
C LEU A 35 -21.27 14.73 58.39
N LEU A 36 -22.36 14.35 59.07
CA LEU A 36 -23.17 13.19 58.73
C LEU A 36 -23.98 13.42 57.46
N ILE A 37 -24.58 14.61 57.28
CA ILE A 37 -25.25 14.98 56.03
C ILE A 37 -24.21 15.06 54.90
N GLY A 38 -23.07 15.70 55.10
CA GLY A 38 -21.99 15.78 54.10
C GLY A 38 -21.44 14.43 53.68
N ARG A 39 -21.27 13.47 54.63
CA ARG A 39 -20.87 12.10 54.33
C ARG A 39 -21.98 11.29 53.66
N GLY A 40 -23.23 11.45 54.09
CA GLY A 40 -24.39 10.80 53.48
C GLY A 40 -24.64 11.29 52.07
N THR A 41 -24.54 12.59 51.81
CA THR A 41 -24.67 13.15 50.46
C THR A 41 -23.47 12.80 49.58
N ALA A 42 -22.24 12.77 50.11
CA ALA A 42 -21.05 12.32 49.36
C ALA A 42 -21.13 10.84 48.98
N GLN A 43 -21.66 9.96 49.88
CA GLN A 43 -21.91 8.56 49.55
C GLN A 43 -23.04 8.37 48.53
N ILE A 44 -24.12 9.16 48.65
CA ILE A 44 -25.22 9.10 47.68
C ILE A 44 -24.80 9.67 46.34
N ILE A 45 -24.05 10.78 46.32
CA ILE A 45 -23.48 11.35 45.08
C ILE A 45 -22.43 10.41 44.50
N GLY A 46 -21.57 9.74 45.30
CA GLY A 46 -20.61 8.74 44.87
C GLY A 46 -21.25 7.50 44.24
N HIS A 47 -22.48 7.12 44.67
CA HIS A 47 -23.26 6.05 44.03
C HIS A 47 -23.89 6.46 42.70
N TYR A 48 -24.05 7.77 42.44
CA TYR A 48 -24.63 8.31 41.19
C TYR A 48 -23.56 8.85 40.24
N THR A 49 -22.32 9.04 40.66
CA THR A 49 -21.23 9.52 39.80
C THR A 49 -20.24 8.39 39.51
N CYS A 50 -19.86 8.29 38.23
CA CYS A 50 -18.93 7.29 37.69
C CYS A 50 -17.46 7.52 38.11
N SER A 51 -17.16 7.79 39.38
CA SER A 51 -15.83 8.25 39.81
C SER A 51 -14.87 7.16 40.33
N SER A 52 -15.33 5.93 40.63
CA SER A 52 -14.48 4.94 41.33
C SER A 52 -14.42 3.53 40.75
N ASN A 53 -15.27 3.19 39.78
CA ASN A 53 -15.24 1.87 39.13
C ASN A 53 -15.66 2.03 37.66
N GLN A 54 -14.66 2.26 36.78
CA GLN A 54 -14.90 2.62 35.39
C GLN A 54 -14.21 1.63 34.45
N ILE A 55 -14.98 1.07 33.50
CA ILE A 55 -14.45 0.33 32.37
C ILE A 55 -14.13 1.34 31.26
N VAL A 56 -12.88 1.40 30.83
CA VAL A 56 -12.49 2.14 29.64
C VAL A 56 -12.51 1.15 28.47
N LEU A 57 -13.45 1.35 27.56
CA LEU A 57 -13.55 0.61 26.31
C LEU A 57 -12.62 1.26 25.28
N ASN A 58 -11.58 0.54 24.86
CA ASN A 58 -10.62 1.04 23.88
C ASN A 58 -11.09 0.69 22.46
N VAL A 59 -11.44 1.71 21.68
CA VAL A 59 -11.96 1.54 20.33
C VAL A 59 -10.91 2.04 19.33
N ALA A 60 -10.35 1.13 18.54
CA ALA A 60 -9.50 1.50 17.41
C ALA A 60 -10.39 1.96 16.24
N VAL A 61 -10.06 3.09 15.63
CA VAL A 61 -10.90 3.73 14.62
C VAL A 61 -10.05 4.21 13.45
N SER A 62 -10.51 3.96 12.23
CA SER A 62 -9.90 4.50 11.02
C SER A 62 -9.78 6.03 11.07
N PRO A 63 -8.63 6.61 10.64
CA PRO A 63 -8.36 8.04 10.80
C PRO A 63 -9.41 8.97 10.19
N ASP A 64 -10.01 8.58 9.08
CA ASP A 64 -10.99 9.39 8.33
C ASP A 64 -12.33 9.54 9.06
N ILE A 65 -12.78 8.49 9.78
CA ILE A 65 -14.04 8.52 10.56
C ILE A 65 -13.81 8.89 12.04
N ALA A 66 -12.58 8.86 12.53
CA ALA A 66 -12.26 9.11 13.94
C ALA A 66 -12.85 10.42 14.50
N PRO A 67 -12.88 11.57 13.79
CA PRO A 67 -13.51 12.80 14.30
C PRO A 67 -15.00 12.64 14.58
N ALA A 68 -15.72 11.89 13.72
CA ALA A 68 -17.14 11.61 13.94
C ALA A 68 -17.36 10.70 15.15
N ILE A 69 -16.56 9.62 15.25
CA ILE A 69 -16.67 8.65 16.34
C ILE A 69 -16.27 9.26 17.68
N THR A 70 -15.27 10.14 17.72
CA THR A 70 -14.91 10.89 18.94
C THR A 70 -16.09 11.73 19.42
N THR A 71 -16.77 12.44 18.53
CA THR A 71 -17.98 13.21 18.89
C THR A 71 -19.09 12.31 19.46
N VAL A 72 -19.29 11.13 18.89
CA VAL A 72 -20.27 10.16 19.39
C VAL A 72 -19.81 9.53 20.72
N ALA A 73 -18.51 9.25 20.89
CA ALA A 73 -17.96 8.76 22.15
C ALA A 73 -18.13 9.76 23.28
N ASP A 74 -17.91 11.07 23.02
CA ASP A 74 -18.18 12.13 23.99
C ASP A 74 -19.67 12.20 24.40
N TYR A 75 -20.56 12.00 23.44
CA TYR A 75 -22.00 11.91 23.73
C TYR A 75 -22.31 10.67 24.59
N PHE A 76 -21.76 9.50 24.26
CA PHE A 76 -21.88 8.28 25.05
C PHE A 76 -21.36 8.47 26.47
N ASN A 77 -20.16 9.02 26.64
CA ASN A 77 -19.50 9.22 27.92
C ASN A 77 -20.30 10.13 28.86
N ARG A 78 -20.97 11.18 28.32
CA ARG A 78 -21.85 12.06 29.09
C ARG A 78 -23.11 11.35 29.62
N ARG A 79 -23.55 10.25 29.01
CA ARG A 79 -24.72 9.46 29.45
C ARG A 79 -24.44 8.58 30.68
N GLN A 80 -23.17 8.41 31.04
CA GLN A 80 -22.73 7.62 32.23
C GLN A 80 -23.40 6.24 32.30
N LEU A 81 -23.44 5.53 31.18
CA LEU A 81 -24.03 4.21 31.06
C LEU A 81 -23.22 3.17 31.84
N LYS A 82 -23.86 2.09 32.30
CA LYS A 82 -23.23 1.05 33.11
C LYS A 82 -23.38 -0.33 32.47
N ALA A 83 -22.30 -1.10 32.43
CA ALA A 83 -22.29 -2.52 32.14
C ALA A 83 -21.90 -3.28 33.41
N ASP A 84 -22.69 -4.27 33.79
CA ASP A 84 -22.50 -5.05 35.02
C ASP A 84 -22.24 -4.18 36.29
N GLY A 85 -23.00 -3.10 36.43
CA GLY A 85 -22.88 -2.16 37.54
C GLY A 85 -21.68 -1.21 37.49
N GLN A 86 -20.74 -1.37 36.56
CA GLN A 86 -19.59 -0.52 36.35
C GLN A 86 -19.87 0.54 35.28
N CYS A 87 -19.40 1.76 35.50
CA CYS A 87 -19.53 2.82 34.51
C CYS A 87 -18.66 2.53 33.29
N VAL A 88 -19.20 2.76 32.10
CA VAL A 88 -18.48 2.59 30.83
C VAL A 88 -18.11 3.96 30.29
N SER A 89 -16.83 4.10 29.91
CA SER A 89 -16.36 5.20 29.07
C SER A 89 -15.68 4.65 27.82
N VAL A 90 -15.80 5.36 26.71
CA VAL A 90 -15.19 5.01 25.44
C VAL A 90 -13.98 5.90 25.21
N SER A 91 -12.84 5.27 24.93
CA SER A 91 -11.60 5.91 24.47
C SER A 91 -11.39 5.59 23.00
N VAL A 92 -11.40 6.62 22.16
CA VAL A 92 -11.17 6.48 20.71
C VAL A 92 -9.68 6.59 20.42
N ASN A 93 -9.11 5.53 19.82
CA ASN A 93 -7.73 5.47 19.38
C ASN A 93 -7.69 5.49 17.85
N THR A 94 -7.18 6.57 17.28
CA THR A 94 -7.03 6.68 15.82
C THR A 94 -5.89 5.78 15.37
N GLU A 95 -6.16 4.81 14.51
CA GLU A 95 -5.18 3.85 14.05
C GLU A 95 -5.43 3.42 12.60
N SER A 96 -4.34 3.18 11.85
CA SER A 96 -4.44 2.62 10.50
C SER A 96 -5.14 1.26 10.53
N PRO A 97 -6.18 1.03 9.69
CA PRO A 97 -6.87 -0.27 9.65
C PRO A 97 -5.96 -1.45 9.36
N ALA A 98 -4.96 -1.27 8.48
CA ALA A 98 -3.97 -2.32 8.18
C ALA A 98 -3.10 -2.67 9.39
N LEU A 99 -2.70 -1.66 10.18
CA LEU A 99 -1.92 -1.86 11.40
C LEU A 99 -2.76 -2.55 12.48
N ALA A 100 -3.98 -2.08 12.71
CA ALA A 100 -4.91 -2.68 13.67
C ALA A 100 -5.23 -4.14 13.29
N ALA A 101 -5.43 -4.46 12.01
CA ALA A 101 -5.60 -5.84 11.54
C ALA A 101 -4.41 -6.73 11.93
N GLY A 102 -3.17 -6.26 11.71
CA GLY A 102 -1.95 -6.99 12.07
C GLY A 102 -1.76 -7.16 13.59
N GLN A 103 -2.27 -6.24 14.38
CA GLN A 103 -2.26 -6.35 15.85
C GLN A 103 -3.29 -7.39 16.35
N ILE A 104 -4.50 -7.35 15.79
CA ILE A 104 -5.60 -8.25 16.16
C ILE A 104 -5.30 -9.69 15.73
N ASP A 105 -4.68 -9.91 14.58
CA ASP A 105 -4.32 -11.25 14.10
C ASP A 105 -3.04 -11.81 14.74
N GLY A 106 -2.37 -11.02 15.57
CA GLY A 106 -1.17 -11.42 16.31
C GLY A 106 0.12 -11.43 15.49
N GLN A 107 0.10 -10.94 14.24
CA GLN A 107 1.30 -10.81 13.39
C GLN A 107 2.05 -9.50 13.64
N GLY A 108 1.36 -8.47 14.18
CA GLY A 108 1.93 -7.18 14.53
C GLY A 108 2.37 -7.08 16.00
N LEU A 109 2.83 -5.88 16.37
CA LEU A 109 3.10 -5.54 17.76
C LEU A 109 1.78 -5.55 18.55
N ARG A 110 1.79 -6.10 19.76
CA ARG A 110 0.60 -6.09 20.61
C ARG A 110 0.22 -4.63 20.96
N PRO A 111 -1.06 -4.24 20.76
CA PRO A 111 -1.50 -2.90 21.11
C PRO A 111 -1.48 -2.72 22.63
N HIS A 112 -1.14 -1.49 23.03
CA HIS A 112 -1.25 -1.12 24.43
C HIS A 112 -1.86 0.29 24.53
N PRO A 113 -3.09 0.44 25.00
CA PRO A 113 -4.00 -0.60 25.54
C PRO A 113 -4.52 -1.60 24.48
N PRO A 114 -5.00 -2.78 24.91
CA PRO A 114 -5.65 -3.74 24.01
C PRO A 114 -6.85 -3.12 23.29
N ILE A 115 -7.10 -3.53 22.05
CA ILE A 115 -8.27 -3.11 21.27
C ILE A 115 -9.47 -3.94 21.71
N ASP A 116 -10.50 -3.30 22.27
CA ASP A 116 -11.74 -3.95 22.71
C ASP A 116 -12.81 -3.95 21.62
N ALA A 117 -12.85 -2.91 20.80
CA ALA A 117 -13.68 -2.82 19.61
C ALA A 117 -12.95 -2.08 18.49
N TRP A 118 -13.34 -2.32 17.26
CA TRP A 118 -12.66 -1.82 16.08
C TRP A 118 -13.63 -1.33 15.01
N ILE A 119 -13.31 -0.18 14.41
CA ILE A 119 -14.03 0.44 13.31
C ILE A 119 -13.00 0.69 12.18
N PRO A 120 -12.69 -0.31 11.36
CA PRO A 120 -11.89 -0.09 10.15
C PRO A 120 -12.70 0.65 9.10
N ASP A 121 -12.03 1.17 8.07
CA ASP A 121 -12.68 1.75 6.89
C ASP A 121 -13.40 0.71 6.03
N SER A 122 -12.99 -0.57 6.11
CA SER A 122 -13.60 -1.65 5.32
C SER A 122 -13.55 -3.01 6.00
N SER A 123 -14.57 -3.84 5.71
CA SER A 123 -14.60 -5.27 6.05
C SER A 123 -13.45 -6.07 5.42
N LEU A 124 -12.80 -5.56 4.37
CA LEU A 124 -11.60 -6.16 3.79
C LEU A 124 -10.49 -6.40 4.82
N TRP A 125 -10.33 -5.49 5.78
CA TRP A 125 -9.36 -5.63 6.88
C TRP A 125 -9.82 -6.62 7.93
N VAL A 126 -11.12 -6.69 8.18
CA VAL A 126 -11.71 -7.70 9.09
C VAL A 126 -11.46 -9.10 8.55
N ASP A 127 -11.69 -9.31 7.26
CA ASP A 127 -11.41 -10.57 6.58
C ASP A 127 -9.92 -10.92 6.61
N GLN A 128 -9.06 -9.91 6.44
CA GLN A 128 -7.61 -10.10 6.55
C GLN A 128 -7.20 -10.52 7.98
N ALA A 129 -7.72 -9.86 9.01
CA ALA A 129 -7.42 -10.17 10.40
C ALA A 129 -7.93 -11.57 10.83
N ARG A 130 -9.05 -12.03 10.28
CA ARG A 130 -9.62 -13.37 10.54
C ARG A 130 -8.83 -14.53 9.94
N ARG A 131 -7.88 -14.27 9.07
CA ARG A 131 -7.08 -15.35 8.45
C ARG A 131 -6.18 -16.10 9.44
N TYR A 132 -5.82 -15.47 10.55
CA TYR A 132 -4.94 -16.05 11.56
C TYR A 132 -5.72 -16.38 12.83
N ALA A 133 -5.26 -17.40 13.55
CA ALA A 133 -6.02 -17.97 14.68
C ALA A 133 -6.41 -16.95 15.77
N PRO A 134 -5.57 -16.01 16.23
CA PRO A 134 -6.01 -15.03 17.21
C PRO A 134 -7.20 -14.20 16.71
N GLY A 135 -7.11 -13.60 15.51
CA GLY A 135 -8.19 -12.79 14.95
C GLY A 135 -9.46 -13.57 14.68
N ALA A 136 -9.33 -14.81 14.14
CA ALA A 136 -10.48 -15.68 13.90
C ALA A 136 -11.26 -16.04 15.18
N GLN A 137 -10.59 -16.09 16.31
CA GLN A 137 -11.21 -16.48 17.60
C GLN A 137 -11.87 -15.30 18.33
N ILE A 138 -11.34 -14.09 18.23
CA ILE A 138 -11.78 -12.95 19.03
C ILE A 138 -12.69 -11.99 18.27
N ILE A 139 -12.62 -11.91 16.93
CA ILE A 139 -13.42 -10.97 16.15
C ILE A 139 -14.88 -11.43 16.10
N GLN A 140 -15.77 -10.67 16.73
CA GLN A 140 -17.21 -10.86 16.67
C GLN A 140 -17.81 -9.76 15.80
N ALA A 141 -18.40 -10.16 14.66
CA ALA A 141 -19.11 -9.22 13.81
C ALA A 141 -20.45 -8.85 14.44
N THR A 142 -20.72 -7.58 14.59
CA THR A 142 -22.01 -7.09 15.09
C THR A 142 -23.10 -7.07 14.02
N GLY A 143 -22.72 -7.26 12.75
CA GLY A 143 -23.62 -7.20 11.60
C GLY A 143 -24.02 -5.77 11.19
N HIS A 144 -23.43 -4.75 11.80
CA HIS A 144 -23.76 -3.35 11.53
C HIS A 144 -22.61 -2.62 10.84
N ASN A 145 -22.87 -2.08 9.66
CA ASN A 145 -22.06 -1.04 9.07
C ASN A 145 -22.54 0.31 9.60
N ILE A 146 -21.65 1.05 10.24
CA ILE A 146 -22.00 2.32 10.88
C ILE A 146 -21.98 3.50 9.90
N ALA A 147 -21.20 3.36 8.84
CA ALA A 147 -21.05 4.34 7.78
C ALA A 147 -20.76 3.64 6.46
N LEU A 148 -20.98 4.35 5.35
CA LEU A 148 -20.58 3.93 4.00
C LEU A 148 -19.88 5.09 3.32
N SER A 149 -18.87 4.79 2.50
CA SER A 149 -18.24 5.77 1.62
C SER A 149 -17.84 5.13 0.29
N PRO A 150 -18.62 5.35 -0.78
CA PRO A 150 -18.30 4.84 -2.12
C PRO A 150 -16.97 5.38 -2.63
N LEU A 151 -16.24 4.55 -3.40
CA LEU A 151 -15.04 4.97 -4.10
C LEU A 151 -15.38 5.76 -5.35
N VAL A 152 -14.58 6.79 -5.60
CA VAL A 152 -14.69 7.66 -6.76
C VAL A 152 -13.33 7.84 -7.43
N LEU A 153 -13.34 7.99 -8.74
CA LEU A 153 -12.20 8.49 -9.50
C LEU A 153 -12.14 10.00 -9.33
N VAL A 154 -10.98 10.54 -9.04
CA VAL A 154 -10.81 11.96 -8.71
C VAL A 154 -9.69 12.57 -9.53
N MET A 155 -9.95 13.78 -10.02
CA MET A 155 -8.96 14.65 -10.64
C MET A 155 -9.09 16.08 -10.10
N PRO A 156 -8.01 16.88 -10.05
CA PRO A 156 -8.12 18.32 -9.91
C PRO A 156 -9.01 18.88 -11.02
N LYS A 157 -9.87 19.84 -10.71
CA LYS A 157 -10.88 20.37 -11.64
C LYS A 157 -10.28 20.80 -13.01
N ALA A 158 -9.12 21.44 -12.99
CA ALA A 158 -8.44 21.85 -14.22
C ALA A 158 -7.99 20.66 -15.07
N ALA A 159 -7.50 19.57 -14.44
CA ALA A 159 -7.11 18.34 -15.13
C ALA A 159 -8.34 17.60 -15.67
N ALA A 160 -9.40 17.50 -14.89
CA ALA A 160 -10.66 16.86 -15.29
C ALA A 160 -11.26 17.49 -16.57
N SER A 161 -11.21 18.83 -16.68
CA SER A 161 -11.72 19.54 -17.87
C SER A 161 -10.89 19.30 -19.14
N ARG A 162 -9.61 18.95 -19.01
CA ARG A 162 -8.74 18.59 -20.16
C ARG A 162 -8.87 17.11 -20.55
N THR A 163 -9.33 16.25 -19.64
CA THR A 163 -9.39 14.79 -19.83
C THR A 163 -10.78 14.37 -20.30
N ALA A 164 -10.99 14.33 -21.61
CA ALA A 164 -12.30 14.00 -22.22
C ALA A 164 -12.85 12.60 -21.84
N ALA A 165 -11.98 11.68 -21.40
CA ALA A 165 -12.34 10.34 -20.94
C ALA A 165 -12.85 10.33 -19.50
N PHE A 166 -12.56 11.36 -18.69
CA PHE A 166 -13.01 11.45 -17.30
C PHE A 166 -14.54 11.46 -17.21
N GLY A 167 -15.09 10.68 -16.30
CA GLY A 167 -16.54 10.51 -16.15
C GLY A 167 -17.23 9.65 -17.22
N LYS A 168 -16.49 9.09 -18.21
CA LYS A 168 -17.08 8.32 -19.32
C LYS A 168 -16.60 6.89 -19.41
N THR A 169 -15.41 6.59 -18.89
CA THR A 169 -14.73 5.31 -19.10
C THR A 169 -14.62 4.42 -17.86
N GLY A 170 -15.13 4.92 -16.71
CA GLY A 170 -15.12 4.17 -15.47
C GLY A 170 -13.70 3.70 -15.10
N TRP A 171 -13.57 2.49 -14.59
CA TRP A 171 -12.29 1.89 -14.18
C TRP A 171 -11.25 1.81 -15.29
N ARG A 172 -11.67 1.81 -16.58
CA ARG A 172 -10.73 1.81 -17.71
C ARG A 172 -9.87 3.06 -17.78
N LEU A 173 -10.30 4.17 -17.14
CA LEU A 173 -9.50 5.39 -17.07
C LEU A 173 -8.13 5.15 -16.43
N LEU A 174 -8.04 4.21 -15.49
CA LEU A 174 -6.80 3.86 -14.80
C LEU A 174 -5.84 3.00 -15.64
N LEU A 175 -6.32 2.43 -16.75
CA LEU A 175 -5.52 1.53 -17.57
C LEU A 175 -4.73 2.32 -18.61
N PRO A 176 -3.45 1.98 -18.88
CA PRO A 176 -2.74 2.52 -20.02
C PRO A 176 -3.39 2.07 -21.34
N PRO A 177 -3.28 2.88 -22.43
CA PRO A 177 -3.88 2.53 -23.74
C PRO A 177 -3.47 1.15 -24.25
N SER A 178 -2.23 0.75 -23.98
CA SER A 178 -1.67 -0.56 -24.37
C SER A 178 -2.38 -1.78 -23.75
N VAL A 179 -3.26 -1.58 -22.77
CA VAL A 179 -4.01 -2.67 -22.12
C VAL A 179 -5.53 -2.45 -22.09
N GLY A 180 -6.01 -1.56 -22.93
CA GLY A 180 -7.46 -1.30 -23.10
C GLY A 180 -7.97 -0.06 -22.36
N GLY A 181 -7.06 0.80 -21.90
CA GLY A 181 -7.40 2.13 -21.42
C GLY A 181 -7.74 3.08 -22.58
N PRO A 182 -8.33 4.25 -22.28
CA PRO A 182 -8.62 5.26 -23.29
C PRO A 182 -7.33 5.96 -23.76
N HIS A 183 -7.40 6.58 -24.93
CA HIS A 183 -6.38 7.56 -25.32
C HIS A 183 -6.57 8.81 -24.47
N VAL A 184 -5.55 9.17 -23.73
CA VAL A 184 -5.54 10.30 -22.80
C VAL A 184 -4.44 11.29 -23.17
N PRO A 185 -4.54 12.58 -22.75
CA PRO A 185 -3.50 13.56 -23.02
C PRO A 185 -2.12 13.11 -22.52
N ALA A 186 -1.07 13.52 -23.22
CA ALA A 186 0.28 13.40 -22.71
C ALA A 186 0.38 14.14 -21.37
N GLY A 187 0.85 13.46 -20.33
CA GLY A 187 0.93 14.03 -18.96
C GLY A 187 -0.11 13.50 -17.98
N MET A 188 -1.10 12.72 -18.44
CA MET A 188 -1.96 12.01 -17.49
C MET A 188 -1.15 10.94 -16.75
N ARG A 189 -1.30 10.95 -15.42
CA ARG A 189 -0.68 9.95 -14.55
C ARG A 189 -1.72 9.35 -13.62
N VAL A 190 -1.58 8.06 -13.36
CA VAL A 190 -2.41 7.34 -12.39
C VAL A 190 -1.66 7.25 -11.08
N ASP A 191 -2.21 7.82 -10.03
CA ASP A 191 -1.70 7.75 -8.67
C ASP A 191 -2.61 6.81 -7.87
N LEU A 192 -2.08 5.72 -7.33
CA LEU A 192 -2.86 4.73 -6.56
C LEU A 192 -2.50 4.80 -5.09
N PRO A 193 -3.50 4.77 -4.18
CA PRO A 193 -3.24 4.48 -2.78
C PRO A 193 -2.57 3.10 -2.63
N ASP A 194 -1.61 2.98 -1.70
CA ASP A 194 -0.93 1.70 -1.46
C ASP A 194 -1.94 0.64 -0.98
N PRO A 195 -2.18 -0.42 -1.75
CA PRO A 195 -3.15 -1.45 -1.41
C PRO A 195 -2.83 -2.22 -0.11
N SER A 196 -1.59 -2.17 0.36
CA SER A 196 -1.19 -2.79 1.63
C SER A 196 -1.56 -1.93 2.85
N GLN A 197 -1.94 -0.66 2.64
CA GLN A 197 -2.24 0.32 3.68
C GLN A 197 -3.63 0.96 3.53
N SER A 198 -4.22 0.91 2.34
CA SER A 198 -5.47 1.60 1.99
C SER A 198 -6.51 0.61 1.45
N ALA A 199 -7.71 0.61 2.02
CA ALA A 199 -8.83 -0.17 1.51
C ALA A 199 -9.27 0.33 0.11
N ALA A 200 -9.17 1.63 -0.17
CA ALA A 200 -9.44 2.17 -1.50
C ALA A 200 -8.47 1.63 -2.55
N GLY A 201 -7.17 1.56 -2.22
CA GLY A 201 -6.15 0.92 -3.06
C GLY A 201 -6.43 -0.56 -3.27
N LEU A 202 -6.73 -1.29 -2.20
CA LEU A 202 -7.01 -2.73 -2.27
C LEU A 202 -8.27 -3.03 -3.08
N ALA A 203 -9.35 -2.30 -2.85
CA ALA A 203 -10.58 -2.43 -3.63
C ALA A 203 -10.37 -2.08 -5.11
N THR A 204 -9.51 -1.08 -5.41
CA THR A 204 -9.11 -0.74 -6.79
C THR A 204 -8.40 -1.92 -7.46
N LEU A 205 -7.45 -2.59 -6.79
CA LEU A 205 -6.79 -3.76 -7.35
C LEU A 205 -7.79 -4.89 -7.66
N ILE A 206 -8.73 -5.13 -6.76
CA ILE A 206 -9.77 -6.16 -6.95
C ILE A 206 -10.62 -5.82 -8.18
N GLN A 207 -11.09 -4.57 -8.31
CA GLN A 207 -11.94 -4.15 -9.43
C GLN A 207 -11.20 -4.19 -10.78
N VAL A 208 -9.94 -3.72 -10.82
CA VAL A 208 -9.12 -3.80 -12.02
C VAL A 208 -8.80 -5.27 -12.36
N GLY A 209 -8.56 -6.11 -11.34
CA GLY A 209 -8.39 -7.56 -11.53
C GLY A 209 -9.62 -8.21 -12.15
N ARG A 210 -10.82 -7.90 -11.65
CA ARG A 210 -12.11 -8.37 -12.21
C ARG A 210 -12.29 -7.89 -13.65
N LEU A 211 -11.99 -6.61 -13.94
CA LEU A 211 -12.09 -5.99 -15.26
C LEU A 211 -11.18 -6.66 -16.30
N LEU A 212 -9.96 -7.02 -15.92
CA LEU A 212 -8.98 -7.61 -16.82
C LEU A 212 -9.14 -9.14 -16.96
N GLY A 213 -9.72 -9.81 -15.96
CA GLY A 213 -9.95 -11.26 -15.93
C GLY A 213 -8.75 -12.07 -15.45
N GLN A 214 -8.81 -13.42 -15.63
CA GLN A 214 -7.87 -14.36 -15.01
C GLN A 214 -6.86 -15.02 -15.98
N SER A 215 -6.94 -14.75 -17.28
CA SER A 215 -6.06 -15.35 -18.27
C SER A 215 -4.60 -14.94 -18.10
N THR A 216 -3.66 -15.66 -18.71
CA THR A 216 -2.23 -15.28 -18.73
C THR A 216 -2.04 -13.89 -19.34
N ALA A 217 -2.76 -13.57 -20.42
CA ALA A 217 -2.76 -12.24 -21.02
C ALA A 217 -3.32 -11.17 -20.07
N ALA A 218 -4.33 -11.50 -19.26
CA ALA A 218 -4.86 -10.60 -18.23
C ALA A 218 -3.83 -10.29 -17.15
N ARG A 219 -3.03 -11.27 -16.71
CA ARG A 219 -1.95 -11.07 -15.74
C ARG A 219 -0.88 -10.10 -16.27
N VAL A 220 -0.50 -10.23 -17.54
CA VAL A 220 0.44 -9.27 -18.17
C VAL A 220 -0.16 -7.87 -18.22
N ARG A 221 -1.45 -7.74 -18.59
CA ARG A 221 -2.14 -6.44 -18.58
C ARG A 221 -2.24 -5.83 -17.18
N PHE A 222 -2.53 -6.65 -16.18
CA PHE A 222 -2.57 -6.23 -14.78
C PHE A 222 -1.19 -5.76 -14.29
N THR A 223 -0.13 -6.50 -14.65
CA THR A 223 1.25 -6.09 -14.34
C THR A 223 1.60 -4.75 -14.99
N LYS A 224 1.24 -4.54 -16.27
CA LYS A 224 1.41 -3.25 -16.95
C LYS A 224 0.68 -2.12 -16.23
N PHE A 225 -0.56 -2.35 -15.79
CA PHE A 225 -1.32 -1.38 -15.01
C PHE A 225 -0.56 -0.98 -13.74
N ILE A 226 -0.11 -1.94 -12.92
CA ILE A 226 0.62 -1.67 -11.68
C ILE A 226 1.89 -0.84 -11.95
N TYR A 227 2.70 -1.24 -12.93
CA TYR A 227 3.96 -0.56 -13.23
C TYR A 227 3.81 0.78 -13.95
N SER A 228 2.67 1.05 -14.58
CA SER A 228 2.35 2.36 -15.13
C SER A 228 1.75 3.33 -14.12
N SER A 229 1.39 2.83 -12.93
CA SER A 229 0.81 3.64 -11.86
C SER A 229 1.90 4.12 -10.90
N GLN A 230 1.75 5.33 -10.37
CA GLN A 230 2.53 5.81 -9.23
C GLN A 230 1.83 5.35 -7.96
N VAL A 231 2.59 4.80 -7.02
CA VAL A 231 2.03 4.35 -5.74
C VAL A 231 2.41 5.34 -4.66
N THR A 232 1.42 5.82 -3.97
CA THR A 232 1.57 6.75 -2.85
C THR A 232 0.92 6.18 -1.61
N THR A 233 1.51 6.48 -0.46
CA THR A 233 1.14 5.85 0.80
C THR A 233 -0.24 6.28 1.30
N TYR A 234 -0.77 7.44 0.86
CA TYR A 234 -2.00 8.00 1.43
C TYR A 234 -2.76 8.86 0.41
N PHE A 235 -4.03 8.52 0.14
CA PHE A 235 -5.00 9.44 -0.49
C PHE A 235 -6.36 9.40 0.22
N ASP A 236 -6.37 8.96 1.48
CA ASP A 236 -7.59 8.86 2.28
C ASP A 236 -7.72 10.04 3.27
N ASP A 237 -6.77 10.99 3.22
CA ASP A 237 -6.76 12.16 4.09
C ASP A 237 -6.57 13.47 3.28
N PRO A 238 -7.05 14.61 3.81
CA PRO A 238 -6.99 15.89 3.13
C PRO A 238 -5.58 16.38 2.79
N VAL A 239 -4.56 16.01 3.57
CA VAL A 239 -3.17 16.44 3.34
C VAL A 239 -2.58 15.75 2.10
N SER A 240 -2.84 14.46 1.98
CA SER A 240 -2.42 13.68 0.81
C SER A 240 -3.14 14.12 -0.46
N LEU A 241 -4.42 14.46 -0.37
CA LEU A 241 -5.19 15.03 -1.48
C LEU A 241 -4.71 16.45 -1.84
N GLU A 242 -4.20 17.23 -0.88
CA GLU A 242 -3.55 18.51 -1.16
C GLU A 242 -2.28 18.32 -1.99
N TYR A 243 -1.42 17.35 -1.62
CA TYR A 243 -0.26 17.01 -2.42
C TYR A 243 -0.67 16.56 -3.83
N PHE A 244 -1.65 15.67 -3.95
CA PHE A 244 -2.19 15.22 -5.23
C PHE A 244 -2.70 16.39 -6.09
N ALA A 245 -3.45 17.32 -5.53
CA ALA A 245 -3.96 18.48 -6.23
C ALA A 245 -2.84 19.40 -6.77
N ARG A 246 -1.73 19.51 -6.03
CA ARG A 246 -0.55 20.29 -6.44
C ARG A 246 0.16 19.71 -7.67
N LEU A 247 -0.01 18.41 -7.97
CA LEU A 247 0.58 17.81 -9.17
C LEU A 247 0.05 18.43 -10.48
N ALA A 248 -1.15 18.99 -10.45
CA ALA A 248 -1.73 19.68 -11.61
C ALA A 248 -1.28 21.15 -11.76
N ALA A 249 -0.57 21.69 -10.78
CA ALA A 249 -0.09 23.05 -10.78
C ALA A 249 1.34 23.16 -11.37
N PRO A 250 1.77 24.36 -11.84
CA PRO A 250 3.16 24.60 -12.22
C PRO A 250 4.13 24.32 -11.06
N PRO A 251 5.35 23.82 -11.30
CA PRO A 251 5.93 23.51 -12.62
C PRO A 251 5.55 22.15 -13.19
N LEU A 252 4.83 21.28 -12.43
CA LEU A 252 4.59 19.89 -12.82
C LEU A 252 3.55 19.76 -13.94
N ASN A 253 2.48 20.58 -13.92
CA ASN A 253 1.43 20.63 -14.96
C ASN A 253 0.96 19.25 -15.43
N SER A 254 0.89 18.25 -14.54
CA SER A 254 0.40 16.92 -14.86
C SER A 254 -1.14 16.86 -14.79
N ASP A 255 -1.73 15.81 -15.36
CA ASP A 255 -3.15 15.50 -15.23
C ASP A 255 -3.32 14.25 -14.35
N PRO A 256 -3.17 14.38 -13.00
CA PRO A 256 -3.22 13.24 -12.12
C PRO A 256 -4.66 12.75 -11.93
N VAL A 257 -4.83 11.41 -11.91
CA VAL A 257 -6.07 10.74 -11.51
C VAL A 257 -5.77 9.77 -10.37
N THR A 258 -6.64 9.74 -9.36
CA THR A 258 -6.56 8.77 -8.27
C THR A 258 -7.93 8.19 -7.94
N VAL A 259 -7.93 7.20 -7.04
CA VAL A 259 -9.13 6.64 -6.42
C VAL A 259 -9.13 7.00 -4.95
N THR A 260 -10.22 7.52 -4.46
CA THR A 260 -10.44 7.80 -3.05
C THR A 260 -11.93 7.70 -2.72
N THR A 261 -12.33 8.03 -1.49
CA THR A 261 -13.71 7.96 -1.03
C THR A 261 -14.48 9.26 -1.29
N GLU A 262 -15.81 9.17 -1.38
CA GLU A 262 -16.69 10.37 -1.37
C GLU A 262 -16.37 11.29 -0.21
N GLN A 263 -16.18 10.69 0.98
CA GLN A 263 -15.92 11.43 2.22
C GLN A 263 -14.63 12.25 2.10
N ALA A 264 -13.54 11.65 1.59
CA ALA A 264 -12.25 12.33 1.45
C ALA A 264 -12.34 13.52 0.48
N VAL A 265 -13.05 13.37 -0.65
CA VAL A 265 -13.31 14.48 -1.59
C VAL A 265 -14.08 15.60 -0.90
N LEU A 266 -15.14 15.27 -0.16
CA LEU A 266 -15.98 16.29 0.51
C LEU A 266 -15.20 17.01 1.61
N ALA A 267 -14.39 16.28 2.39
CA ALA A 267 -13.54 16.86 3.43
C ALA A 267 -12.48 17.79 2.81
N TYR A 268 -11.85 17.37 1.73
CA TYR A 268 -10.90 18.19 0.98
C TYR A 268 -11.54 19.46 0.44
N ASP A 269 -12.66 19.36 -0.27
CA ASP A 269 -13.32 20.50 -0.91
C ASP A 269 -13.81 21.54 0.11
N ARG A 270 -14.25 21.10 1.30
CA ARG A 270 -14.62 21.98 2.42
C ARG A 270 -13.43 22.83 2.90
N SER A 271 -12.23 22.26 2.91
CA SER A 271 -11.00 22.95 3.33
C SER A 271 -10.33 23.73 2.18
N HIS A 272 -10.60 23.37 0.92
CA HIS A 272 -9.99 23.95 -0.28
C HIS A 272 -11.00 24.47 -1.32
N PRO A 273 -11.93 25.37 -0.96
CA PRO A 273 -13.02 25.80 -1.85
C PRO A 273 -12.56 26.50 -3.13
N LYS A 274 -11.31 27.02 -3.15
CA LYS A 274 -10.73 27.69 -4.33
C LYS A 274 -10.06 26.72 -5.31
N ALA A 275 -9.75 25.51 -4.87
CA ALA A 275 -9.09 24.49 -5.67
C ALA A 275 -9.77 23.11 -5.49
N PRO A 276 -11.10 23.01 -5.77
CA PRO A 276 -11.85 21.80 -5.54
C PRO A 276 -11.39 20.66 -6.46
N LEU A 277 -11.60 19.45 -6.01
CA LEU A 277 -11.49 18.24 -6.81
C LEU A 277 -12.79 18.01 -7.59
N THR A 278 -12.71 17.18 -8.62
CA THR A 278 -13.88 16.70 -9.36
C THR A 278 -13.89 15.19 -9.26
N ALA A 279 -14.99 14.65 -8.75
CA ALA A 279 -15.20 13.23 -8.61
C ALA A 279 -16.05 12.66 -9.75
N SER A 280 -15.81 11.39 -10.07
CA SER A 280 -16.64 10.61 -10.98
C SER A 280 -16.73 9.18 -10.46
N TYR A 281 -17.96 8.65 -10.38
CA TYR A 281 -18.13 7.24 -10.04
C TYR A 281 -17.63 6.38 -11.20
N PRO A 282 -16.91 5.28 -10.90
CA PRO A 282 -16.39 4.39 -11.92
C PRO A 282 -17.48 3.48 -12.51
N SER A 283 -18.63 4.07 -12.84
CA SER A 283 -19.75 3.41 -13.53
C SER A 283 -19.50 3.47 -15.02
N GLY A 284 -19.21 2.33 -15.64
CA GLY A 284 -19.11 2.18 -17.08
C GLY A 284 -20.43 1.75 -17.73
N ARG A 285 -20.37 1.34 -19.01
CA ARG A 285 -21.52 0.76 -19.74
C ARG A 285 -22.04 -0.46 -18.97
N LYS A 286 -23.30 -0.86 -19.20
CA LYS A 286 -24.10 -1.93 -18.54
C LYS A 286 -23.38 -3.24 -18.14
N THR A 287 -22.13 -3.43 -18.53
CA THR A 287 -21.31 -4.62 -18.29
C THR A 287 -20.09 -4.38 -17.40
N GLU A 288 -19.87 -3.16 -16.89
CA GLU A 288 -18.70 -2.84 -16.07
C GLU A 288 -19.10 -2.68 -14.61
N PHE A 289 -18.20 -3.14 -13.74
CA PHE A 289 -18.35 -3.12 -12.29
C PHE A 289 -18.62 -1.70 -11.77
N GLY A 290 -19.57 -1.58 -10.86
CA GLY A 290 -19.93 -0.32 -10.22
C GLY A 290 -18.87 0.22 -9.28
N SER A 291 -19.25 1.18 -8.45
CA SER A 291 -18.42 1.73 -7.38
C SER A 291 -18.40 0.80 -6.18
N PRO A 292 -17.26 0.31 -5.71
CA PRO A 292 -17.16 -0.33 -4.40
C PRO A 292 -17.48 0.68 -3.29
N GLU A 293 -18.05 0.20 -2.21
CA GLU A 293 -18.29 0.99 -1.00
C GLU A 293 -17.33 0.52 0.11
N LEU A 294 -16.66 1.45 0.77
CA LEU A 294 -16.04 1.19 2.06
C LEU A 294 -17.15 1.20 3.12
N ASP A 295 -17.23 0.13 3.90
CA ASP A 295 -18.44 -0.22 4.64
C ASP A 295 -18.35 -0.01 6.16
N TYR A 296 -17.24 0.47 6.69
CA TYR A 296 -17.02 0.86 8.09
C TYR A 296 -17.73 -0.05 9.11
N PRO A 297 -17.39 -1.33 9.18
CA PRO A 297 -18.04 -2.25 10.10
C PRO A 297 -17.65 -1.94 11.55
N TYR A 298 -18.58 -2.13 12.49
CA TYR A 298 -18.29 -2.17 13.92
C TYR A 298 -18.08 -3.61 14.35
N VAL A 299 -16.91 -3.95 14.89
CA VAL A 299 -16.59 -5.30 15.35
C VAL A 299 -16.04 -5.28 16.77
N VAL A 300 -16.42 -6.28 17.57
CA VAL A 300 -15.89 -6.50 18.92
C VAL A 300 -14.66 -7.39 18.82
N THR A 301 -13.59 -7.06 19.54
CA THR A 301 -12.27 -7.72 19.45
C THR A 301 -11.73 -8.13 20.82
N THR A 302 -12.59 -8.25 21.82
CA THR A 302 -12.27 -8.72 23.16
C THR A 302 -13.03 -10.00 23.48
N ALA A 303 -12.45 -10.85 24.37
CA ALA A 303 -13.11 -12.03 24.92
C ALA A 303 -13.65 -11.80 26.36
N ASP A 304 -13.42 -10.63 26.94
CA ASP A 304 -13.91 -10.25 28.26
C ASP A 304 -15.41 -9.92 28.19
N SER A 305 -16.25 -10.68 28.91
CA SER A 305 -17.70 -10.55 28.82
C SER A 305 -18.23 -9.17 29.18
N VAL A 306 -17.64 -8.51 30.19
CA VAL A 306 -18.09 -7.17 30.62
C VAL A 306 -17.71 -6.13 29.58
N ARG A 307 -16.55 -6.29 28.93
CA ARG A 307 -16.13 -5.43 27.81
C ARG A 307 -16.93 -5.71 26.53
N ILE A 308 -17.37 -6.94 26.29
CA ILE A 308 -18.31 -7.28 25.22
C ILE A 308 -19.62 -6.51 25.41
N ASP A 309 -20.22 -6.58 26.61
CA ASP A 309 -21.46 -5.85 26.93
C ASP A 309 -21.30 -4.34 26.76
N ALA A 310 -20.14 -3.80 27.20
CA ALA A 310 -19.81 -2.38 27.01
C ALA A 310 -19.67 -2.01 25.52
N ALA A 311 -19.03 -2.86 24.73
CA ALA A 311 -18.86 -2.67 23.28
C ALA A 311 -20.21 -2.74 22.55
N GLU A 312 -21.07 -3.70 22.88
CA GLU A 312 -22.43 -3.77 22.31
C GLU A 312 -23.27 -2.54 22.66
N MET A 313 -23.11 -2.02 23.88
CA MET A 313 -23.80 -0.81 24.32
C MET A 313 -23.36 0.39 23.47
N PHE A 314 -22.08 0.54 23.22
CA PHE A 314 -21.56 1.60 22.32
C PHE A 314 -22.02 1.38 20.89
N GLY A 315 -22.01 0.12 20.40
CA GLY A 315 -22.52 -0.25 19.08
C GLY A 315 -23.98 0.18 18.86
N ARG A 316 -24.85 0.02 19.85
CA ARG A 316 -26.24 0.51 19.79
C ARG A 316 -26.28 2.03 19.67
N VAL A 317 -25.44 2.76 20.40
CA VAL A 317 -25.41 4.23 20.32
C VAL A 317 -24.92 4.71 18.95
N LEU A 318 -23.99 4.00 18.31
CA LEU A 318 -23.52 4.31 16.95
C LEU A 318 -24.65 4.23 15.90
N THR A 319 -25.71 3.47 16.15
CA THR A 319 -26.88 3.37 15.25
C THR A 319 -28.00 4.35 15.58
N GLU A 320 -27.92 5.11 16.70
CA GLU A 320 -28.90 6.12 17.07
C GLU A 320 -28.94 7.28 16.06
N SER A 321 -30.07 7.93 15.92
CA SER A 321 -30.30 9.05 14.98
C SER A 321 -29.27 10.19 15.14
N TYR A 322 -28.87 10.49 16.39
CA TYR A 322 -27.87 11.51 16.67
C TYR A 322 -26.50 11.10 16.10
N ALA A 323 -26.02 9.89 16.40
CA ALA A 323 -24.76 9.38 15.91
C ALA A 323 -24.71 9.34 14.38
N GLN A 324 -25.80 8.86 13.75
CA GLN A 324 -25.91 8.81 12.30
C GLN A 324 -25.96 10.22 11.67
N ALA A 325 -26.51 11.22 12.37
CA ALA A 325 -26.46 12.61 11.92
C ALA A 325 -25.04 13.19 12.00
N VAL A 326 -24.29 12.88 13.08
CA VAL A 326 -22.87 13.26 13.22
C VAL A 326 -22.04 12.63 12.11
N ILE A 327 -22.19 11.33 11.83
CA ILE A 327 -21.49 10.61 10.79
C ILE A 327 -21.73 11.26 9.41
N ARG A 328 -23.00 11.57 9.08
CA ARG A 328 -23.32 12.27 7.82
C ARG A 328 -22.70 13.67 7.75
N PHE A 329 -22.71 14.42 8.86
CA PHE A 329 -22.10 15.75 8.91
C PHE A 329 -20.61 15.71 8.56
N HIS A 330 -19.91 14.62 8.92
CA HIS A 330 -18.50 14.38 8.54
C HIS A 330 -18.31 13.88 7.11
N GLY A 331 -19.39 13.78 6.31
CA GLY A 331 -19.30 13.49 4.88
C GLY A 331 -19.52 12.04 4.50
N PHE A 332 -19.82 11.18 5.46
CA PHE A 332 -20.15 9.77 5.19
C PHE A 332 -21.62 9.62 4.82
N ARG A 333 -21.94 8.53 4.12
CA ARG A 333 -23.30 8.01 4.08
C ARG A 333 -23.59 7.30 5.40
N SER A 334 -24.82 7.38 5.88
CA SER A 334 -25.23 6.57 7.05
C SER A 334 -25.12 5.07 6.72
N GLY A 335 -25.13 4.21 7.73
CA GLY A 335 -25.20 2.76 7.53
C GLY A 335 -26.44 2.30 6.71
N GLN A 336 -27.44 3.15 6.51
CA GLN A 336 -28.60 2.96 5.63
C GLN A 336 -28.44 3.63 4.26
N ASN A 337 -27.22 4.00 3.88
CA ASN A 337 -26.84 4.62 2.61
C ASN A 337 -27.51 6.01 2.34
N VAL A 338 -27.80 6.76 3.40
CA VAL A 338 -28.30 8.13 3.29
C VAL A 338 -27.12 9.11 3.30
N PRO A 339 -26.87 9.86 2.21
CA PRO A 339 -25.76 10.81 2.12
C PRO A 339 -26.06 12.13 2.83
N ASP A 340 -25.02 12.94 3.02
CA ASP A 340 -25.14 14.37 3.33
C ASP A 340 -25.51 15.18 2.06
N LYS A 341 -25.56 16.50 2.19
CA LYS A 341 -25.70 17.41 1.05
C LYS A 341 -24.36 17.58 0.35
N PHE A 342 -24.29 17.18 -0.91
CA PHE A 342 -23.10 17.37 -1.74
C PHE A 342 -23.18 18.66 -2.54
N PRO A 343 -22.05 19.42 -2.67
CA PRO A 343 -21.96 20.53 -3.61
C PRO A 343 -22.14 20.04 -5.05
N ALA A 344 -22.92 20.76 -5.85
CA ALA A 344 -23.16 20.38 -7.26
C ALA A 344 -21.88 20.32 -8.11
N SER A 345 -20.85 21.08 -7.71
CA SER A 345 -19.56 21.14 -8.41
C SER A 345 -18.61 19.97 -8.11
N SER A 346 -18.89 19.16 -7.07
CA SER A 346 -18.02 18.07 -6.65
C SER A 346 -18.07 16.84 -7.55
N GLY A 347 -19.13 16.67 -8.35
CA GLY A 347 -19.41 15.43 -9.09
C GLY A 347 -19.98 14.30 -8.24
N LEU A 348 -20.20 14.54 -6.93
CA LEU A 348 -20.79 13.57 -6.00
C LEU A 348 -22.30 13.49 -6.19
N ALA A 349 -22.86 12.28 -6.12
CA ALA A 349 -24.26 12.00 -6.39
C ALA A 349 -25.02 11.54 -5.15
N LYS A 350 -26.27 11.99 -4.98
CA LYS A 350 -27.13 11.54 -3.89
C LYS A 350 -27.47 10.06 -3.98
N GLN A 351 -27.65 9.56 -5.20
CA GLN A 351 -27.92 8.13 -5.46
C GLN A 351 -26.80 7.56 -6.30
N LEU A 352 -26.31 6.38 -5.93
CA LEU A 352 -25.37 5.63 -6.73
C LEU A 352 -26.13 4.97 -7.88
N LEU A 353 -25.63 5.14 -9.11
CA LEU A 353 -26.19 4.51 -10.30
C LEU A 353 -25.93 3.00 -10.30
N GLN A 354 -24.79 2.59 -9.75
CA GLN A 354 -24.37 1.20 -9.68
C GLN A 354 -23.38 1.01 -8.54
N VAL A 355 -23.70 0.10 -7.63
CA VAL A 355 -22.78 -0.38 -6.57
C VAL A 355 -22.10 -1.63 -7.09
N ALA A 356 -20.81 -1.77 -6.83
CA ALA A 356 -20.07 -2.98 -7.15
C ALA A 356 -20.46 -4.12 -6.20
N ASP A 357 -20.43 -5.36 -6.70
CA ASP A 357 -20.55 -6.51 -5.83
C ASP A 357 -19.45 -6.50 -4.77
N PRO A 358 -19.77 -6.74 -3.49
CA PRO A 358 -18.77 -6.78 -2.44
C PRO A 358 -17.69 -7.83 -2.78
N PRO A 359 -16.44 -7.59 -2.40
CA PRO A 359 -15.39 -8.59 -2.54
C PRO A 359 -15.72 -9.83 -1.71
N THR A 360 -15.38 -11.00 -2.25
CA THR A 360 -15.41 -12.25 -1.48
C THR A 360 -14.25 -12.28 -0.49
N ALA A 361 -14.39 -13.02 0.60
CA ALA A 361 -13.36 -13.16 1.65
C ALA A 361 -11.99 -13.64 1.12
N SER A 362 -11.93 -14.28 -0.06
CA SER A 362 -10.69 -14.72 -0.70
C SER A 362 -10.04 -13.68 -1.62
N GLU A 363 -10.77 -12.67 -2.10
CA GLU A 363 -10.27 -11.72 -3.11
C GLU A 363 -9.27 -10.72 -2.51
N ALA A 364 -9.52 -10.18 -1.32
CA ALA A 364 -8.60 -9.25 -0.67
C ALA A 364 -7.23 -9.89 -0.39
N PRO A 365 -7.14 -11.09 0.24
CA PRO A 365 -5.88 -11.79 0.41
C PRO A 365 -5.17 -12.13 -0.90
N ALA A 366 -5.92 -12.55 -1.92
CA ALA A 366 -5.36 -12.85 -3.23
C ALA A 366 -4.77 -11.59 -3.90
N ALA A 367 -5.49 -10.48 -3.86
CA ALA A 367 -5.02 -9.19 -4.39
C ALA A 367 -3.77 -8.69 -3.66
N LEU A 368 -3.73 -8.77 -2.31
CA LEU A 368 -2.54 -8.42 -1.53
C LEU A 368 -1.36 -9.35 -1.83
N ALA A 369 -1.58 -10.65 -2.01
CA ALA A 369 -0.51 -11.58 -2.39
C ALA A 369 0.08 -11.24 -3.77
N VAL A 370 -0.77 -10.87 -4.73
CA VAL A 370 -0.35 -10.37 -6.04
C VAL A 370 0.42 -9.07 -5.90
N TRP A 371 -0.12 -8.11 -5.15
CA TRP A 371 0.52 -6.82 -4.89
C TRP A 371 1.90 -7.01 -4.28
N ASN A 372 2.02 -7.77 -3.18
CA ASN A 372 3.29 -8.00 -2.48
C ASN A 372 4.37 -8.60 -3.38
N LYS A 373 4.00 -9.43 -4.37
CA LYS A 373 4.94 -9.98 -5.34
C LYS A 373 5.38 -8.95 -6.37
N LEU A 374 4.48 -8.07 -6.82
CA LEU A 374 4.77 -7.04 -7.84
C LEU A 374 5.42 -5.80 -7.25
N ALA A 375 5.05 -5.42 -6.02
CA ALA A 375 5.57 -4.25 -5.33
C ALA A 375 7.02 -4.43 -4.82
N LEU A 376 7.51 -5.68 -4.74
CA LEU A 376 8.92 -5.90 -4.43
C LEU A 376 9.81 -5.24 -5.47
N SER A 377 10.63 -4.30 -5.03
CA SER A 377 11.63 -3.68 -5.89
C SER A 377 12.59 -4.72 -6.43
N SER A 378 12.99 -4.57 -7.68
CA SER A 378 13.97 -5.44 -8.32
C SER A 378 15.37 -5.23 -7.74
N ARG A 379 16.09 -6.32 -7.55
CA ARG A 379 17.52 -6.36 -7.29
C ARG A 379 18.16 -7.32 -8.28
N ASP A 380 18.71 -6.78 -9.36
CA ASP A 380 19.10 -7.53 -10.53
C ASP A 380 20.58 -7.34 -10.83
N LEU A 381 21.24 -8.44 -11.14
CA LEU A 381 22.55 -8.46 -11.77
C LEU A 381 22.34 -8.78 -13.25
N THR A 382 22.57 -7.79 -14.11
CA THR A 382 22.54 -8.00 -15.56
C THR A 382 23.92 -8.49 -16.00
N ILE A 383 23.96 -9.57 -16.78
CA ILE A 383 25.17 -10.07 -17.43
C ILE A 383 25.00 -9.94 -18.94
N VAL A 384 25.97 -9.33 -19.62
CA VAL A 384 25.90 -9.00 -21.04
C VAL A 384 27.01 -9.71 -21.82
N ASP A 385 26.63 -10.33 -22.91
CA ASP A 385 27.58 -11.03 -23.83
C ASP A 385 28.36 -9.99 -24.65
N VAL A 386 29.70 -10.00 -24.53
CA VAL A 386 30.60 -9.16 -25.30
C VAL A 386 31.53 -9.99 -26.18
N SER A 387 31.16 -11.21 -26.53
CA SER A 387 31.84 -12.03 -27.49
C SER A 387 31.68 -11.51 -28.92
N SER A 388 32.55 -11.92 -29.82
CA SER A 388 32.41 -11.55 -31.26
C SER A 388 31.18 -12.17 -31.94
N GLN A 389 30.46 -13.11 -31.29
CA GLN A 389 29.17 -13.62 -31.75
C GLN A 389 28.11 -12.49 -31.81
N MET A 390 28.26 -11.46 -30.97
CA MET A 390 27.37 -10.33 -30.93
C MET A 390 27.49 -9.38 -32.14
N LEU A 391 28.54 -9.50 -32.94
CA LEU A 391 28.73 -8.76 -34.19
C LEU A 391 27.97 -9.37 -35.38
N GLN A 392 27.35 -10.52 -35.20
CA GLN A 392 26.55 -11.12 -36.28
C GLN A 392 25.27 -10.33 -36.51
N PRO A 393 24.76 -10.26 -37.79
CA PRO A 393 23.51 -9.64 -38.11
C PRO A 393 22.35 -10.29 -37.37
N ALA A 394 21.44 -9.49 -36.82
CA ALA A 394 20.26 -9.97 -36.10
C ALA A 394 19.28 -10.71 -37.03
N SER A 395 19.26 -10.33 -38.32
CA SER A 395 18.48 -11.00 -39.36
C SER A 395 19.41 -11.59 -40.43
N PRO A 396 19.32 -12.90 -40.68
CA PRO A 396 20.06 -13.54 -41.80
C PRO A 396 19.65 -12.99 -43.19
N SER A 397 18.43 -12.42 -43.31
CA SER A 397 17.92 -11.83 -44.55
C SER A 397 18.39 -10.38 -44.77
N ASP A 398 19.01 -9.74 -43.76
CA ASP A 398 19.57 -8.41 -43.83
C ASP A 398 20.99 -8.37 -43.23
N PRO A 399 22.01 -8.80 -43.97
CA PRO A 399 23.39 -8.84 -43.49
C PRO A 399 24.02 -7.48 -43.15
N THR A 400 23.40 -6.38 -43.62
CA THR A 400 23.86 -5.01 -43.37
C THR A 400 23.00 -4.29 -42.32
N GLY A 401 22.00 -4.97 -41.79
CA GLY A 401 21.10 -4.48 -40.75
C GLY A 401 21.73 -4.50 -39.35
N PRO A 402 20.91 -4.25 -38.32
CA PRO A 402 21.37 -4.25 -36.94
C PRO A 402 22.05 -5.58 -36.54
N THR A 403 23.08 -5.49 -35.74
CA THR A 403 23.75 -6.65 -35.14
C THR A 403 23.06 -7.07 -33.84
N PHE A 404 23.44 -8.26 -33.29
CA PHE A 404 22.96 -8.63 -31.94
C PHE A 404 23.45 -7.64 -30.87
N GLU A 405 24.61 -6.97 -31.06
CA GLU A 405 25.06 -5.90 -30.16
C GLU A 405 24.10 -4.69 -30.19
N ASP A 406 23.67 -4.27 -31.36
CA ASP A 406 22.72 -3.16 -31.50
C ASP A 406 21.39 -3.49 -30.79
N GLU A 407 20.90 -4.74 -30.94
CA GLU A 407 19.69 -5.21 -30.26
C GLU A 407 19.90 -5.32 -28.74
N LEU A 408 21.07 -5.79 -28.27
CA LEU A 408 21.43 -5.85 -26.87
C LEU A 408 21.45 -4.45 -26.26
N THR A 409 22.15 -3.51 -26.90
CA THR A 409 22.28 -2.12 -26.42
C THR A 409 20.90 -1.44 -26.33
N SER A 410 20.08 -1.60 -27.35
CA SER A 410 18.70 -1.09 -27.36
C SER A 410 17.87 -1.74 -26.25
N THR A 411 17.96 -3.07 -26.11
CA THR A 411 17.25 -3.83 -25.06
C THR A 411 17.67 -3.41 -23.66
N ALA A 412 18.97 -3.26 -23.41
CA ALA A 412 19.51 -2.85 -22.12
C ALA A 412 19.06 -1.44 -21.74
N ASN A 413 19.07 -0.49 -22.68
CA ASN A 413 18.65 0.88 -22.42
C ASN A 413 17.13 1.00 -22.22
N LEU A 414 16.32 0.35 -23.07
CA LEU A 414 14.86 0.30 -22.90
C LEU A 414 14.45 -0.40 -21.60
N GLY A 415 15.11 -1.54 -21.28
CA GLY A 415 14.90 -2.25 -20.03
C GLY A 415 15.24 -1.38 -18.81
N LEU A 416 16.40 -0.71 -18.82
CA LEU A 416 16.82 0.18 -17.74
C LEU A 416 15.85 1.34 -17.51
N ALA A 417 15.26 1.89 -18.59
CA ALA A 417 14.25 2.94 -18.49
C ALA A 417 12.93 2.49 -17.83
N LEU A 418 12.61 1.20 -17.90
CA LEU A 418 11.41 0.63 -17.29
C LEU A 418 11.56 0.35 -15.78
N PHE A 419 12.78 0.29 -15.25
CA PHE A 419 13.00 0.09 -13.82
C PHE A 419 12.72 1.36 -13.01
N PRO A 420 11.96 1.28 -11.89
CA PRO A 420 11.79 2.41 -10.99
C PRO A 420 13.10 2.74 -10.24
N ASP A 421 13.19 3.94 -9.68
CA ASP A 421 14.37 4.37 -8.91
C ASP A 421 14.62 3.52 -7.65
N THR A 422 13.60 2.82 -7.16
CA THR A 422 13.75 1.86 -6.05
C THR A 422 14.53 0.60 -6.42
N ALA A 423 14.76 0.32 -7.71
CA ALA A 423 15.48 -0.86 -8.15
C ALA A 423 16.98 -0.75 -7.88
N ASN A 424 17.59 -1.91 -7.60
CA ASN A 424 19.02 -2.08 -7.41
C ASN A 424 19.58 -2.88 -8.59
N ILE A 425 20.38 -2.25 -9.43
CA ILE A 425 20.91 -2.88 -10.64
C ILE A 425 22.44 -2.89 -10.62
N GLY A 426 23.01 -4.01 -11.05
CA GLY A 426 24.43 -4.19 -11.34
C GLY A 426 24.65 -4.69 -12.76
N LEU A 427 25.88 -4.64 -13.24
CA LEU A 427 26.25 -5.04 -14.60
C LEU A 427 27.58 -5.78 -14.61
N TRP A 428 27.59 -6.98 -15.20
CA TRP A 428 28.79 -7.68 -15.61
C TRP A 428 28.81 -7.82 -17.12
N GLU A 429 30.01 -7.81 -17.71
CA GLU A 429 30.26 -8.27 -19.08
C GLU A 429 30.85 -9.67 -19.05
N PHE A 430 30.59 -10.45 -20.09
CA PHE A 430 31.18 -11.79 -20.19
C PHE A 430 31.50 -12.20 -21.63
N ALA A 431 32.55 -13.03 -21.76
CA ALA A 431 32.96 -13.79 -22.92
C ALA A 431 33.89 -14.94 -22.42
N ASN A 432 34.61 -15.62 -23.29
CA ASN A 432 35.61 -16.57 -22.82
C ASN A 432 36.93 -15.84 -22.46
N ASN A 433 37.49 -16.15 -21.29
CA ASN A 433 38.82 -15.67 -20.84
C ASN A 433 38.96 -14.13 -20.84
N LEU A 434 37.92 -13.43 -20.41
CA LEU A 434 37.83 -11.95 -20.48
C LEU A 434 38.70 -11.25 -19.45
N ASN A 435 38.82 -11.81 -18.23
CA ASN A 435 39.45 -11.16 -17.07
C ASN A 435 40.39 -12.13 -16.31
N HIS A 436 41.65 -12.15 -16.69
CA HIS A 436 42.72 -12.98 -16.03
C HIS A 436 42.31 -14.45 -15.80
N GLY A 437 41.70 -15.08 -16.81
CA GLY A 437 41.22 -16.47 -16.74
C GLY A 437 39.76 -16.62 -16.31
N LEU A 438 39.11 -15.55 -15.86
CA LEU A 438 37.65 -15.54 -15.62
C LEU A 438 36.88 -15.16 -16.88
N PRO A 439 35.73 -15.78 -17.15
CA PRO A 439 34.95 -15.46 -18.33
C PRO A 439 34.09 -14.19 -18.16
N TYR A 440 34.10 -13.53 -17.01
CA TYR A 440 33.32 -12.33 -16.73
C TYR A 440 34.11 -11.26 -15.98
N LYS A 441 33.58 -10.02 -16.03
CA LYS A 441 34.13 -8.87 -15.30
C LYS A 441 32.98 -8.00 -14.79
N GLU A 442 33.04 -7.59 -13.53
CA GLU A 442 32.14 -6.64 -12.95
C GLU A 442 32.43 -5.23 -13.49
N LEU A 443 31.43 -4.59 -14.10
CA LEU A 443 31.48 -3.20 -14.56
C LEU A 443 30.83 -2.25 -13.56
N VAL A 444 29.71 -2.67 -12.97
CA VAL A 444 28.97 -1.92 -11.95
C VAL A 444 28.43 -2.90 -10.92
N SER A 445 28.77 -2.68 -9.65
CA SER A 445 28.23 -3.49 -8.54
C SER A 445 26.71 -3.28 -8.37
N VAL A 446 26.00 -4.28 -7.82
CA VAL A 446 24.55 -4.20 -7.59
C VAL A 446 24.23 -3.17 -6.50
N GLY A 447 23.43 -2.16 -6.82
CA GLY A 447 23.03 -1.12 -5.88
C GLY A 447 21.90 -0.21 -6.40
N PRO A 448 21.41 0.72 -5.57
CA PRO A 448 20.29 1.60 -5.91
C PRO A 448 20.54 2.47 -7.13
N LEU A 449 19.58 2.56 -8.06
CA LEU A 449 19.71 3.34 -9.30
C LEU A 449 20.00 4.84 -9.07
N PRO A 450 19.41 5.53 -8.08
CA PRO A 450 19.70 6.93 -7.81
C PRO A 450 21.02 7.15 -7.04
N GLN A 451 21.70 6.09 -6.59
CA GLN A 451 22.97 6.23 -5.86
C GLN A 451 24.06 6.87 -6.75
N ASN A 452 24.73 7.89 -6.24
CA ASN A 452 25.87 8.50 -6.91
C ASN A 452 27.08 7.55 -6.90
N LEU A 453 27.67 7.35 -8.09
CA LEU A 453 28.94 6.67 -8.32
C LEU A 453 29.96 7.72 -8.81
N GLY A 454 30.51 8.49 -7.89
CA GLY A 454 31.27 9.69 -8.22
C GLY A 454 30.35 10.86 -8.59
N VAL A 455 30.51 11.43 -9.79
CA VAL A 455 29.77 12.63 -10.25
C VAL A 455 28.41 12.35 -10.92
N ILE A 456 28.11 11.08 -11.23
CA ILE A 456 26.86 10.68 -11.88
C ILE A 456 26.17 9.57 -11.09
N THR A 457 24.86 9.44 -11.29
CA THR A 457 24.09 8.37 -10.66
C THR A 457 24.42 7.01 -11.27
N ARG A 458 24.12 5.92 -10.52
CA ARG A 458 24.25 4.54 -11.05
C ARG A 458 23.44 4.36 -12.33
N ARG A 459 22.23 4.91 -12.42
CA ARG A 459 21.42 4.87 -13.64
C ARG A 459 22.16 5.51 -14.82
N ALA A 460 22.69 6.71 -14.66
CA ALA A 460 23.44 7.40 -15.70
C ALA A 460 24.75 6.65 -16.07
N GLN A 461 25.41 6.05 -15.10
CA GLN A 461 26.59 5.21 -15.34
C GLN A 461 26.26 3.97 -16.17
N LEU A 462 25.18 3.27 -15.85
CA LEU A 462 24.70 2.11 -16.60
C LEU A 462 24.32 2.49 -18.03
N GLN A 463 23.59 3.60 -18.23
CA GLN A 463 23.25 4.10 -19.55
C GLN A 463 24.49 4.44 -20.39
N ARG A 464 25.49 5.08 -19.76
CA ARG A 464 26.75 5.40 -20.44
C ARG A 464 27.49 4.13 -20.87
N ILE A 465 27.59 3.14 -19.99
CA ILE A 465 28.26 1.86 -20.30
C ILE A 465 27.52 1.15 -21.41
N ASN A 466 26.20 1.01 -21.34
CA ASN A 466 25.40 0.38 -22.40
C ASN A 466 25.65 1.02 -23.78
N GLY A 467 25.79 2.35 -23.85
CA GLY A 467 26.07 3.05 -25.10
C GLY A 467 27.53 2.96 -25.59
N THR A 468 28.44 2.42 -24.77
CA THR A 468 29.87 2.29 -25.10
C THR A 468 30.35 0.85 -25.07
N LEU A 469 29.49 -0.10 -24.74
CA LEU A 469 29.80 -1.53 -24.71
C LEU A 469 30.18 -1.99 -26.12
N LYS A 470 31.25 -2.73 -26.24
CA LYS A 470 31.74 -3.27 -27.52
C LYS A 470 32.10 -4.72 -27.38
N PRO A 471 31.77 -5.55 -28.37
CA PRO A 471 32.24 -6.93 -28.39
C PRO A 471 33.78 -6.96 -28.53
N THR A 472 34.44 -7.21 -27.40
CA THR A 472 35.91 -7.28 -27.31
C THR A 472 36.40 -8.70 -27.09
N GLY A 473 35.50 -9.63 -26.76
CA GLY A 473 35.80 -11.05 -26.57
C GLY A 473 35.99 -11.79 -27.89
N GLY A 474 36.68 -12.93 -27.83
CA GLY A 474 36.80 -13.85 -28.95
C GLY A 474 35.45 -14.50 -29.30
N PRO A 475 35.45 -15.47 -30.27
CA PRO A 475 34.21 -16.13 -30.71
C PRO A 475 33.64 -17.15 -29.71
N GLN A 476 34.42 -17.46 -28.67
CA GLN A 476 34.03 -18.43 -27.65
C GLN A 476 33.25 -17.75 -26.51
N VAL A 477 32.17 -18.37 -26.08
CA VAL A 477 31.25 -17.83 -25.08
C VAL A 477 31.12 -18.83 -23.93
N ALA A 478 31.51 -18.45 -22.71
CA ALA A 478 31.31 -19.22 -21.49
C ALA A 478 30.01 -18.75 -20.78
N LEU A 479 28.87 -19.08 -21.38
CA LEU A 479 27.56 -18.64 -20.91
C LEU A 479 27.16 -19.34 -19.62
N TYR A 480 27.28 -20.67 -19.59
CA TYR A 480 26.73 -21.47 -18.49
C TYR A 480 27.49 -21.27 -17.19
N GLY A 481 28.83 -21.26 -17.25
CA GLY A 481 29.67 -20.94 -16.10
C GLY A 481 29.43 -19.54 -15.55
N THR A 482 29.22 -18.57 -16.44
CA THR A 482 28.92 -17.19 -16.04
C THR A 482 27.56 -17.08 -15.37
N ILE A 483 26.52 -17.75 -15.90
CA ILE A 483 25.20 -17.79 -15.24
C ILE A 483 25.33 -18.36 -13.83
N LEU A 484 26.06 -19.44 -13.64
CA LEU A 484 26.28 -20.06 -12.34
C LEU A 484 27.03 -19.15 -11.37
N ALA A 485 28.05 -18.46 -11.85
CA ALA A 485 28.81 -17.49 -11.05
C ALA A 485 27.96 -16.31 -10.60
N ALA A 486 27.21 -15.73 -11.52
CA ALA A 486 26.26 -14.62 -11.23
C ALA A 486 25.18 -15.05 -10.25
N TYR A 487 24.60 -16.25 -10.41
CA TYR A 487 23.61 -16.81 -9.49
C TYR A 487 24.19 -16.94 -8.07
N LYS A 488 25.37 -17.55 -7.93
CA LYS A 488 26.06 -17.71 -6.63
C LYS A 488 26.37 -16.35 -5.99
N HIS A 489 26.79 -15.36 -6.79
CA HIS A 489 27.05 -14.00 -6.31
C HIS A 489 25.76 -13.37 -5.75
N MET A 490 24.66 -13.45 -6.50
CA MET A 490 23.37 -12.90 -6.07
C MET A 490 22.80 -13.62 -4.85
N GLN A 491 22.99 -14.94 -4.76
CA GLN A 491 22.56 -15.73 -3.61
C GLN A 491 23.35 -15.39 -2.33
N LYS A 492 24.67 -15.20 -2.45
CA LYS A 492 25.55 -14.78 -1.34
C LYS A 492 25.21 -13.40 -0.82
N THR A 493 24.80 -12.49 -1.71
CA THR A 493 24.45 -11.10 -1.39
C THR A 493 22.94 -10.86 -1.31
N TYR A 494 22.14 -11.90 -1.12
CA TYR A 494 20.69 -11.89 -1.15
C TYR A 494 20.07 -10.84 -0.21
N LYS A 495 19.00 -10.18 -0.68
CA LYS A 495 18.24 -9.20 0.07
C LYS A 495 16.76 -9.63 0.11
N PRO A 496 16.19 -10.05 1.27
CA PRO A 496 14.84 -10.63 1.32
C PRO A 496 13.71 -9.64 0.98
N LYS A 497 13.98 -8.33 1.11
CA LYS A 497 12.99 -7.27 0.75
C LYS A 497 12.98 -6.93 -0.75
N PHE A 498 13.73 -7.67 -1.57
CA PHE A 498 13.82 -7.46 -3.01
C PHE A 498 13.48 -8.74 -3.77
N PHE A 499 12.97 -8.58 -4.98
CA PHE A 499 13.01 -9.66 -5.96
C PHE A 499 14.43 -9.73 -6.51
N ASN A 500 15.15 -10.82 -6.22
CA ASN A 500 16.53 -10.99 -6.63
C ASN A 500 16.59 -11.79 -7.92
N ALA A 501 17.29 -11.29 -8.96
CA ALA A 501 17.43 -11.98 -10.23
C ALA A 501 18.80 -11.78 -10.88
N VAL A 502 19.13 -12.73 -11.76
CA VAL A 502 20.17 -12.59 -12.78
C VAL A 502 19.47 -12.40 -14.12
N ILE A 503 19.75 -11.30 -14.81
CA ILE A 503 19.25 -11.02 -16.16
C ILE A 503 20.38 -11.28 -17.14
N VAL A 504 20.15 -12.18 -18.08
CA VAL A 504 21.14 -12.57 -19.11
C VAL A 504 20.72 -11.95 -20.43
N LEU A 505 21.59 -11.12 -21.00
CA LEU A 505 21.44 -10.57 -22.35
C LEU A 505 22.57 -11.15 -23.21
N ALA A 506 22.26 -12.08 -24.10
CA ALA A 506 23.28 -12.84 -24.81
C ALA A 506 22.82 -13.35 -26.18
N SER A 507 23.75 -13.75 -27.00
CA SER A 507 23.47 -14.59 -28.17
C SER A 507 22.69 -15.86 -27.79
N GLY A 508 22.93 -16.40 -26.60
CA GLY A 508 22.35 -17.65 -26.11
C GLY A 508 23.10 -18.90 -26.54
N ILE A 509 24.30 -18.72 -27.08
CA ILE A 509 25.21 -19.79 -27.46
C ILE A 509 26.22 -19.97 -26.33
N ASP A 510 26.55 -21.23 -26.04
CA ASP A 510 27.65 -21.63 -25.16
C ASP A 510 28.60 -22.54 -25.94
N ASN A 511 29.86 -22.12 -26.12
CA ASN A 511 30.84 -22.87 -26.92
C ASN A 511 32.28 -22.74 -26.39
N ALA A 512 32.45 -22.26 -25.14
CA ALA A 512 33.79 -22.16 -24.55
C ALA A 512 34.32 -23.54 -24.15
N PRO A 513 35.55 -23.92 -24.58
CA PRO A 513 36.17 -25.15 -24.12
C PRO A 513 36.32 -25.18 -22.60
N GLY A 514 35.86 -26.26 -21.99
CA GLY A 514 35.96 -26.43 -20.53
C GLY A 514 34.89 -25.73 -19.70
N ASP A 515 33.91 -25.06 -20.29
CA ASP A 515 32.76 -24.61 -19.56
C ASP A 515 31.87 -25.79 -19.08
N ILE A 516 31.04 -25.56 -18.08
CA ILE A 516 30.11 -26.57 -17.57
C ILE A 516 29.07 -26.90 -18.63
N THR A 517 28.54 -28.11 -18.62
CA THR A 517 27.46 -28.46 -19.53
C THR A 517 26.12 -27.85 -19.08
N ALA A 518 25.21 -27.65 -20.02
CA ALA A 518 23.87 -27.18 -19.72
C ALA A 518 23.12 -28.05 -18.68
N GLN A 519 23.31 -29.39 -18.76
CA GLN A 519 22.72 -30.34 -17.83
C GLN A 519 23.28 -30.17 -16.41
N GLU A 520 24.58 -29.95 -16.30
CA GLU A 520 25.21 -29.70 -15.00
C GLU A 520 24.77 -28.35 -14.43
N LEU A 521 24.64 -27.30 -15.26
CA LEU A 521 24.09 -26.01 -14.84
C LEU A 521 22.69 -26.16 -14.28
N VAL A 522 21.77 -26.84 -15.00
CA VAL A 522 20.40 -27.08 -14.53
C VAL A 522 20.39 -27.81 -13.19
N LYS A 523 21.22 -28.87 -13.04
CA LYS A 523 21.34 -29.62 -11.79
C LYS A 523 21.82 -28.74 -10.63
N GLN A 524 22.87 -27.94 -10.85
CA GLN A 524 23.37 -27.03 -9.81
C GLN A 524 22.38 -25.92 -9.44
N LEU A 525 21.75 -25.28 -10.43
CA LEU A 525 20.76 -24.26 -10.18
C LEU A 525 19.54 -24.81 -9.41
N THR A 526 19.04 -26.00 -9.79
CA THR A 526 17.94 -26.65 -9.05
C THR A 526 18.31 -26.92 -7.60
N ARG A 527 19.54 -27.42 -7.33
CA ARG A 527 20.06 -27.65 -5.98
C ARG A 527 20.17 -26.35 -5.18
N LEU A 528 20.74 -25.31 -5.77
CA LEU A 528 20.93 -24.01 -5.12
C LEU A 528 19.58 -23.31 -4.85
N ASN A 529 18.60 -23.47 -5.73
CA ASN A 529 17.28 -22.88 -5.60
C ASN A 529 16.38 -23.53 -4.51
N ASN A 530 16.82 -24.67 -3.93
CA ASN A 530 16.15 -25.23 -2.72
C ASN A 530 16.47 -24.44 -1.45
N SER A 531 17.39 -23.47 -1.50
CA SER A 531 17.67 -22.50 -0.42
C SER A 531 16.51 -21.51 -0.24
N PRO A 532 16.32 -20.92 0.96
CA PRO A 532 15.39 -19.79 1.15
C PRO A 532 15.80 -18.55 0.33
N ASN A 533 17.08 -18.38 0.00
CA ASN A 533 17.62 -17.27 -0.77
C ASN A 533 17.43 -17.53 -2.29
N LYS A 534 16.20 -17.42 -2.76
CA LYS A 534 15.84 -17.69 -4.15
C LYS A 534 16.23 -16.55 -5.07
N VAL A 535 16.96 -16.88 -6.14
CA VAL A 535 17.34 -15.94 -7.20
C VAL A 535 16.78 -16.44 -8.53
N ALA A 536 16.03 -15.62 -9.24
CA ALA A 536 15.49 -16.00 -10.56
C ALA A 536 16.56 -15.79 -11.65
N VAL A 537 16.60 -16.67 -12.65
CA VAL A 537 17.40 -16.47 -13.86
C VAL A 537 16.47 -16.14 -15.01
N ILE A 538 16.60 -14.93 -15.56
CA ILE A 538 15.82 -14.43 -16.70
C ILE A 538 16.77 -14.33 -17.89
N ILE A 539 16.48 -15.06 -18.97
CA ILE A 539 17.37 -15.11 -20.14
C ILE A 539 16.67 -14.42 -21.32
N ILE A 540 17.35 -13.47 -21.93
CA ILE A 540 16.96 -12.83 -23.18
C ILE A 540 18.01 -13.20 -24.22
N SER A 541 17.61 -14.01 -25.20
CA SER A 541 18.47 -14.50 -26.27
C SER A 541 18.15 -13.79 -27.57
N PHE A 542 19.20 -13.36 -28.28
CA PHE A 542 19.09 -12.65 -29.56
C PHE A 542 19.29 -13.59 -30.77
N SER A 543 20.10 -14.63 -30.65
CA SER A 543 20.37 -15.51 -31.80
C SER A 543 19.26 -16.52 -32.08
N PRO A 544 18.86 -16.69 -33.34
CA PRO A 544 17.97 -17.76 -33.75
C PRO A 544 18.59 -19.15 -33.62
N SER A 545 19.93 -19.23 -33.61
CA SER A 545 20.72 -20.49 -33.50
C SER A 545 20.90 -20.98 -32.06
N ALA A 546 20.45 -20.23 -31.06
CA ALA A 546 20.49 -20.64 -29.65
C ALA A 546 19.62 -21.89 -29.39
N ASP A 547 20.07 -22.81 -28.54
CA ASP A 547 19.25 -23.90 -28.01
C ASP A 547 18.21 -23.36 -27.03
N PHE A 548 17.18 -22.74 -27.59
CA PHE A 548 16.13 -22.07 -26.79
C PHE A 548 15.34 -23.02 -25.86
N PRO A 549 15.04 -24.29 -26.23
CA PRO A 549 14.51 -25.25 -25.29
C PRO A 549 15.38 -25.48 -24.07
N MET A 550 16.71 -25.51 -24.22
CA MET A 550 17.65 -25.65 -23.12
C MET A 550 17.72 -24.37 -22.26
N LEU A 551 17.76 -23.19 -22.89
CA LEU A 551 17.71 -21.93 -22.17
C LEU A 551 16.44 -21.80 -21.31
N LYS A 552 15.29 -22.27 -21.80
CA LYS A 552 14.06 -22.38 -21.01
C LYS A 552 14.22 -23.30 -19.80
N LYS A 553 14.85 -24.48 -19.94
CA LYS A 553 15.08 -25.39 -18.82
C LYS A 553 16.00 -24.78 -17.77
N ILE A 554 17.05 -24.07 -18.18
CA ILE A 554 17.98 -23.37 -17.28
C ILE A 554 17.21 -22.31 -16.47
N ALA A 555 16.46 -21.47 -17.13
CA ALA A 555 15.68 -20.42 -16.46
C ALA A 555 14.63 -21.00 -15.49
N LEU A 556 13.88 -22.01 -15.92
CA LEU A 556 12.84 -22.69 -15.13
C LEU A 556 13.41 -23.38 -13.88
N ALA A 557 14.67 -23.84 -13.88
CA ALA A 557 15.32 -24.44 -12.72
C ALA A 557 15.38 -23.48 -11.51
N THR A 558 15.25 -22.18 -11.75
CA THR A 558 15.28 -21.12 -10.71
C THR A 558 13.95 -20.42 -10.54
N GLY A 559 12.90 -20.84 -11.25
CA GLY A 559 11.60 -20.14 -11.29
C GLY A 559 11.61 -18.90 -12.18
N GLY A 560 12.64 -18.73 -13.02
CA GLY A 560 12.71 -17.66 -14.02
C GLY A 560 12.17 -18.11 -15.39
N GLN A 561 12.48 -17.35 -16.44
CA GLN A 561 11.98 -17.57 -17.79
C GLN A 561 13.00 -17.15 -18.85
N ALA A 562 12.95 -17.81 -20.02
CA ALA A 562 13.73 -17.40 -21.19
C ALA A 562 12.83 -16.77 -22.26
N TYR A 563 13.34 -15.74 -22.91
CA TYR A 563 12.68 -14.98 -23.97
C TYR A 563 13.60 -14.88 -25.18
N ARG A 564 13.01 -14.90 -26.37
CA ARG A 564 13.74 -14.60 -27.61
C ARG A 564 13.28 -13.25 -28.13
N ILE A 565 14.23 -12.35 -28.36
CA ILE A 565 14.00 -11.02 -28.94
C ILE A 565 14.71 -10.95 -30.27
N THR A 566 13.97 -10.66 -31.33
CA THR A 566 14.46 -10.37 -32.67
C THR A 566 14.03 -8.97 -33.13
N ASP A 567 13.41 -8.21 -32.23
CA ASP A 567 12.91 -6.85 -32.45
C ASP A 567 12.94 -6.09 -31.11
N PRO A 568 13.81 -5.10 -30.94
CA PRO A 568 13.93 -4.30 -29.71
C PRO A 568 12.63 -3.63 -29.27
N SER A 569 11.72 -3.32 -30.19
CA SER A 569 10.40 -2.71 -29.83
C SER A 569 9.57 -3.61 -28.89
N ARG A 570 9.86 -4.91 -28.86
CA ARG A 570 9.18 -5.89 -28.00
C ARG A 570 9.75 -5.96 -26.56
N VAL A 571 10.82 -5.25 -26.25
CA VAL A 571 11.49 -5.29 -24.95
C VAL A 571 10.51 -4.95 -23.80
N ALA A 572 9.71 -3.90 -23.97
CA ALA A 572 8.72 -3.54 -22.95
C ALA A 572 7.71 -4.68 -22.71
N GLN A 573 7.28 -5.38 -23.76
CA GLN A 573 6.39 -6.55 -23.63
C GLN A 573 7.06 -7.67 -22.86
N VAL A 574 8.32 -8.00 -23.20
CA VAL A 574 9.12 -9.04 -22.52
C VAL A 574 9.35 -8.67 -21.06
N PHE A 575 9.66 -7.41 -20.77
CA PHE A 575 9.84 -6.92 -19.41
C PHE A 575 8.56 -7.16 -18.57
N TYR A 576 7.39 -6.76 -19.07
CA TYR A 576 6.14 -6.99 -18.35
C TYR A 576 5.75 -8.48 -18.27
N GLN A 577 6.11 -9.29 -19.25
CA GLN A 577 5.93 -10.75 -19.17
C GLN A 577 6.81 -11.36 -18.08
N ALA A 578 8.08 -10.95 -17.97
CA ALA A 578 8.98 -11.39 -16.93
C ALA A 578 8.48 -11.01 -15.54
N LEU A 579 7.97 -9.78 -15.36
CA LEU A 579 7.36 -9.36 -14.11
C LEU A 579 6.06 -10.13 -13.79
N ALA A 580 5.20 -10.34 -14.78
CA ALA A 580 3.96 -11.12 -14.60
C ALA A 580 4.26 -12.58 -14.23
N HIS A 581 5.40 -13.12 -14.68
CA HIS A 581 5.83 -14.47 -14.31
C HIS A 581 6.09 -14.60 -12.79
N ARG A 582 6.44 -13.52 -12.08
CA ARG A 582 6.53 -13.50 -10.62
C ARG A 582 5.23 -13.97 -9.94
N LEU A 583 4.08 -13.78 -10.60
CA LEU A 583 2.77 -14.14 -10.06
C LEU A 583 2.47 -15.64 -10.14
N CYS A 584 3.09 -16.35 -11.05
CA CYS A 584 2.72 -17.73 -11.41
C CYS A 584 3.62 -18.80 -10.77
N GLY A 585 4.86 -18.49 -10.44
CA GLY A 585 5.83 -19.50 -10.04
C GLY A 585 5.96 -20.61 -11.10
N HIS A 586 6.10 -21.86 -10.68
CA HIS A 586 6.26 -23.02 -11.59
C HIS A 586 4.99 -23.39 -12.39
N SER A 587 3.84 -22.79 -12.08
CA SER A 587 2.55 -23.14 -12.72
C SER A 587 2.22 -22.33 -13.98
N CYS A 588 3.03 -21.34 -14.36
CA CYS A 588 2.87 -20.64 -15.64
C CYS A 588 3.52 -21.44 -16.77
N VAL A 589 2.71 -22.15 -17.51
CA VAL A 589 3.10 -22.60 -18.86
C VAL A 589 3.15 -21.33 -19.72
N ALA A 590 4.30 -21.02 -20.32
CA ALA A 590 4.41 -19.95 -21.31
C ALA A 590 3.49 -20.26 -22.50
N PRO A 591 2.80 -19.26 -23.08
CA PRO A 591 2.08 -19.45 -24.33
C PRO A 591 2.98 -19.85 -25.46
#